data_dee4f31d082d4aacd529eb8cb8f8b97f
#
_entry.id   dee4f31d082d4aacd529eb8cb8f8b97f
#
_cell.length_a   1.000
_cell.length_b   1.000
_cell.length_c   1.000
_cell.angle_alpha   90.00
_cell.angle_beta   90.00
_cell.angle_gamma   90.00
#
_symmetry.space_group_name_H-M   'P 1'
#
loop_
_entity.id
_entity.type
_entity.pdbx_description
1 polymer ?
#
loop_
_entity_poly.entity_id
_entity_poly.type
_entity_poly.pdbx_seq_one_letter_code
_entity_poly.pdbx_strand_id
1 'polypeptide(L)'
;MSKNMIVLGGGESGVGAALLGQHLGYNVFLSDKGVIVESYQKELDDHHIKWEQGQHTSKKITKADLVVKSPGIPPNVPILEEIRSAEIPLLSEIEFASLHTDAELIGITGTNGKTTTAMLTHHLLASAGKSVALAGNIGSSFAKAVTISSPDYWVIELSSFQLEDIDSFHPRYAVITNLTPDHLDRYNNSFERYVDAKFCMLKNQTNKDFFIYDDTDDEIKLAIERHKPKSQRIPYTDKTIKHERFNTTDMIRIDNPSLEGIHNAKNAMAAATIAQLVNIRKQTIRESLRTFQGVPHRLEKVLRLSLIHI
;
A
#
# COMPACT_ATOMS: atom_id res chain seq x y z
N MET A 1 23.93 -24.46 -3.36
CA MET A 1 22.71 -24.97 -2.70
C MET A 1 21.68 -23.86 -2.67
N SER A 2 20.42 -24.14 -2.96
CA SER A 2 19.34 -23.13 -2.84
C SER A 2 19.16 -22.74 -1.37
N LYS A 3 18.97 -21.43 -1.09
CA LYS A 3 18.69 -20.95 0.26
C LYS A 3 17.27 -21.32 0.67
N ASN A 4 17.06 -21.57 1.95
CA ASN A 4 15.76 -21.91 2.52
C ASN A 4 15.04 -20.62 2.94
N MET A 5 13.84 -20.42 2.46
CA MET A 5 12.98 -19.31 2.85
C MET A 5 11.72 -19.84 3.54
N ILE A 6 11.42 -19.29 4.70
CA ILE A 6 10.18 -19.56 5.40
C ILE A 6 9.24 -18.36 5.25
N VAL A 7 7.98 -18.66 4.95
CA VAL A 7 6.92 -17.64 4.95
C VAL A 7 5.99 -17.90 6.12
N LEU A 8 5.76 -16.90 6.94
CA LEU A 8 4.81 -16.94 8.05
C LEU A 8 3.51 -16.25 7.66
N GLY A 9 2.42 -17.01 7.73
CA GLY A 9 1.07 -16.62 7.35
C GLY A 9 0.68 -17.08 5.94
N GLY A 10 -0.50 -17.70 5.82
CA GLY A 10 -1.04 -18.32 4.59
C GLY A 10 -2.15 -17.52 3.92
N GLY A 11 -2.25 -16.21 4.19
CA GLY A 11 -3.14 -15.30 3.46
C GLY A 11 -2.48 -14.75 2.18
N GLU A 12 -3.14 -13.79 1.51
CA GLU A 12 -2.72 -13.20 0.23
C GLU A 12 -1.25 -12.75 0.24
N SER A 13 -0.81 -11.99 1.27
CA SER A 13 0.57 -11.50 1.39
C SER A 13 1.58 -12.64 1.52
N GLY A 14 1.25 -13.68 2.31
CA GLY A 14 2.15 -14.81 2.51
C GLY A 14 2.26 -15.69 1.27
N VAL A 15 1.15 -16.00 0.63
CA VAL A 15 1.15 -16.76 -0.63
C VAL A 15 1.93 -16.01 -1.71
N GLY A 16 1.72 -14.70 -1.84
CA GLY A 16 2.49 -13.88 -2.77
C GLY A 16 3.99 -13.88 -2.47
N ALA A 17 4.38 -13.76 -1.20
CA ALA A 17 5.79 -13.86 -0.79
C ALA A 17 6.38 -15.25 -1.10
N ALA A 18 5.59 -16.31 -0.93
CA ALA A 18 6.02 -17.67 -1.25
C ALA A 18 6.27 -17.87 -2.75
N LEU A 19 5.37 -17.34 -3.58
CA LEU A 19 5.52 -17.36 -5.05
C LEU A 19 6.75 -16.56 -5.49
N LEU A 20 6.96 -15.37 -4.96
CA LEU A 20 8.15 -14.56 -5.27
C LEU A 20 9.43 -15.27 -4.82
N GLY A 21 9.45 -15.83 -3.63
CA GLY A 21 10.59 -16.60 -3.13
C GLY A 21 10.94 -17.77 -4.02
N GLN A 22 9.94 -18.53 -4.48
CA GLN A 22 10.14 -19.62 -5.43
C GLN A 22 10.67 -19.12 -6.79
N HIS A 23 10.08 -18.03 -7.30
CA HIS A 23 10.53 -17.39 -8.55
C HIS A 23 12.02 -16.97 -8.47
N LEU A 24 12.47 -16.55 -7.30
CA LEU A 24 13.87 -16.18 -7.01
C LEU A 24 14.79 -17.39 -6.72
N GLY A 25 14.27 -18.60 -6.79
CA GLY A 25 15.05 -19.82 -6.61
C GLY A 25 15.27 -20.26 -5.15
N TYR A 26 14.51 -19.72 -4.19
CA TYR A 26 14.50 -20.22 -2.83
C TYR A 26 13.79 -21.57 -2.72
N ASN A 27 14.23 -22.40 -1.78
CA ASN A 27 13.45 -23.53 -1.29
C ASN A 27 12.46 -23.02 -0.26
N VAL A 28 11.20 -22.82 -0.68
CA VAL A 28 10.16 -22.15 0.13
C VAL A 28 9.36 -23.15 0.94
N PHE A 29 9.09 -22.80 2.20
CA PHE A 29 8.12 -23.48 3.06
C PHE A 29 7.22 -22.43 3.72
N LEU A 30 5.89 -22.56 3.55
CA LEU A 30 4.93 -21.66 4.17
C LEU A 30 4.32 -22.30 5.43
N SER A 31 4.23 -21.53 6.52
CA SER A 31 3.69 -21.98 7.80
C SER A 31 2.63 -21.00 8.32
N ASP A 32 1.46 -21.50 8.66
CA ASP A 32 0.37 -20.72 9.26
C ASP A 32 -0.13 -21.40 10.54
N LYS A 33 -0.31 -20.61 11.60
CA LYS A 33 -0.89 -21.10 12.87
C LYS A 33 -2.40 -21.34 12.76
N GLY A 34 -3.09 -20.65 11.86
CA GLY A 34 -4.50 -20.79 11.55
C GLY A 34 -4.76 -21.80 10.43
N VAL A 35 -5.95 -21.72 9.87
CA VAL A 35 -6.37 -22.50 8.70
C VAL A 35 -6.16 -21.65 7.45
N ILE A 36 -5.44 -22.20 6.48
CA ILE A 36 -5.25 -21.56 5.18
C ILE A 36 -6.51 -21.78 4.34
N VAL A 37 -7.00 -20.74 3.69
CA VAL A 37 -8.18 -20.80 2.81
C VAL A 37 -7.90 -21.76 1.63
N GLU A 38 -8.87 -22.56 1.23
CA GLU A 38 -8.74 -23.63 0.20
C GLU A 38 -8.15 -23.09 -1.11
N SER A 39 -8.54 -21.89 -1.54
CA SER A 39 -8.00 -21.28 -2.75
C SER A 39 -6.50 -21.05 -2.67
N TYR A 40 -5.99 -20.66 -1.50
CA TYR A 40 -4.55 -20.46 -1.26
C TYR A 40 -3.81 -21.79 -1.09
N GLN A 41 -4.42 -22.80 -0.46
CA GLN A 41 -3.85 -24.15 -0.41
C GLN A 41 -3.65 -24.67 -1.83
N LYS A 42 -4.68 -24.57 -2.66
CA LYS A 42 -4.61 -24.98 -4.06
C LYS A 42 -3.52 -24.24 -4.83
N GLU A 43 -3.41 -22.92 -4.65
CA GLU A 43 -2.37 -22.11 -5.32
C GLU A 43 -0.96 -22.54 -4.90
N LEU A 44 -0.74 -22.85 -3.61
CA LEU A 44 0.53 -23.37 -3.10
C LEU A 44 0.84 -24.75 -3.68
N ASP A 45 -0.16 -25.65 -3.76
CA ASP A 45 -0.03 -27.00 -4.30
C ASP A 45 0.24 -26.98 -5.82
N ASP A 46 -0.44 -26.13 -6.58
CA ASP A 46 -0.23 -25.93 -8.02
C ASP A 46 1.20 -25.49 -8.33
N HIS A 47 1.81 -24.72 -7.43
CA HIS A 47 3.21 -24.28 -7.49
C HIS A 47 4.19 -25.22 -6.77
N HIS A 48 3.73 -26.36 -6.24
CA HIS A 48 4.56 -27.33 -5.51
C HIS A 48 5.29 -26.73 -4.30
N ILE A 49 4.73 -25.68 -3.69
CA ILE A 49 5.26 -25.05 -2.46
C ILE A 49 4.77 -25.86 -1.27
N LYS A 50 5.69 -26.36 -0.46
CA LYS A 50 5.34 -27.08 0.77
C LYS A 50 4.81 -26.13 1.83
N TRP A 51 3.76 -26.53 2.53
CA TRP A 51 3.15 -25.71 3.57
C TRP A 51 2.67 -26.55 4.77
N GLU A 52 2.38 -25.87 5.87
CA GLU A 52 1.69 -26.43 7.04
C GLU A 52 0.68 -25.41 7.59
N GLN A 53 -0.33 -25.91 8.29
CA GLN A 53 -1.34 -25.10 8.95
C GLN A 53 -1.64 -25.64 10.36
N GLY A 54 -2.23 -24.79 11.23
CA GLY A 54 -2.61 -25.12 12.60
C GLY A 54 -1.45 -25.08 13.58
N GLN A 55 -0.23 -24.89 13.13
CA GLN A 55 0.99 -24.83 13.96
C GLN A 55 2.13 -24.13 13.24
N HIS A 56 3.19 -23.85 13.99
CA HIS A 56 4.50 -23.49 13.45
C HIS A 56 5.54 -24.54 13.90
N THR A 57 6.12 -25.28 12.96
CA THR A 57 7.18 -26.25 13.27
C THR A 57 8.52 -25.53 13.45
N SER A 58 8.84 -25.16 14.69
CA SER A 58 10.02 -24.39 15.09
C SER A 58 11.33 -24.94 14.49
N LYS A 59 11.55 -26.27 14.51
CA LYS A 59 12.74 -26.93 13.94
C LYS A 59 12.95 -26.68 12.43
N LYS A 60 11.88 -26.38 11.69
CA LYS A 60 12.00 -26.00 10.28
C LYS A 60 12.34 -24.51 10.14
N ILE A 61 11.66 -23.69 10.95
CA ILE A 61 11.75 -22.23 10.89
C ILE A 61 13.13 -21.74 11.31
N THR A 62 13.70 -22.30 12.38
CA THR A 62 15.05 -21.95 12.90
C THR A 62 16.20 -22.40 12.00
N LYS A 63 15.94 -23.08 10.89
CA LYS A 63 16.94 -23.45 9.86
C LYS A 63 16.82 -22.62 8.58
N ALA A 64 16.00 -21.60 8.58
CA ALA A 64 15.83 -20.71 7.43
C ALA A 64 17.03 -19.78 7.23
N ASP A 65 17.34 -19.46 5.99
CA ASP A 65 18.25 -18.39 5.62
C ASP A 65 17.55 -17.03 5.60
N LEU A 66 16.21 -17.03 5.45
CA LEU A 66 15.34 -15.86 5.40
C LEU A 66 13.95 -16.23 5.88
N VAL A 67 13.32 -15.34 6.65
CA VAL A 67 11.90 -15.43 6.99
C VAL A 67 11.17 -14.21 6.44
N VAL A 68 10.03 -14.44 5.77
CA VAL A 68 9.11 -13.37 5.35
C VAL A 68 7.81 -13.48 6.14
N LYS A 69 7.39 -12.39 6.76
CA LYS A 69 6.23 -12.33 7.66
C LYS A 69 5.06 -11.61 7.01
N SER A 70 3.88 -12.19 7.09
CA SER A 70 2.62 -11.50 6.75
C SER A 70 2.28 -10.40 7.76
N PRO A 71 1.67 -9.27 7.32
CA PRO A 71 1.39 -8.12 8.19
C PRO A 71 0.36 -8.42 9.30
N GLY A 72 -0.48 -9.45 9.12
CA GLY A 72 -1.46 -9.89 10.12
C GLY A 72 -0.85 -10.51 11.38
N ILE A 73 0.41 -10.96 11.35
CA ILE A 73 1.06 -11.58 12.49
C ILE A 73 1.54 -10.51 13.47
N PRO A 74 1.07 -10.53 14.74
CA PRO A 74 1.50 -9.56 15.74
C PRO A 74 3.02 -9.66 16.05
N PRO A 75 3.68 -8.54 16.43
CA PRO A 75 5.13 -8.51 16.63
C PRO A 75 5.63 -9.34 17.84
N ASN A 76 4.74 -9.65 18.80
CA ASN A 76 5.06 -10.28 20.09
C ASN A 76 4.69 -11.77 20.15
N VAL A 77 4.62 -12.47 19.02
CA VAL A 77 4.33 -13.91 19.02
C VAL A 77 5.62 -14.72 19.25
N PRO A 78 5.56 -15.85 19.99
CA PRO A 78 6.75 -16.61 20.40
C PRO A 78 7.68 -17.00 19.24
N ILE A 79 7.11 -17.38 18.10
CA ILE A 79 7.91 -17.79 16.94
C ILE A 79 8.81 -16.66 16.40
N LEU A 80 8.39 -15.39 16.51
CA LEU A 80 9.23 -14.26 16.09
C LEU A 80 10.38 -14.01 17.07
N GLU A 81 10.21 -14.34 18.34
CA GLU A 81 11.28 -14.28 19.35
C GLU A 81 12.33 -15.36 19.08
N GLU A 82 11.91 -16.57 18.70
CA GLU A 82 12.82 -17.65 18.31
C GLU A 82 13.64 -17.25 17.06
N ILE A 83 13.00 -16.66 16.05
CA ILE A 83 13.64 -16.19 14.82
C ILE A 83 14.68 -15.10 15.12
N ARG A 84 14.32 -14.13 15.97
CA ARG A 84 15.25 -13.06 16.38
C ARG A 84 16.43 -13.63 17.19
N SER A 85 16.15 -14.55 18.10
CA SER A 85 17.19 -15.21 18.91
C SER A 85 18.16 -16.07 18.10
N ALA A 86 17.69 -16.58 16.96
CA ALA A 86 18.50 -17.31 15.99
C ALA A 86 19.21 -16.40 14.98
N GLU A 87 19.06 -15.06 15.11
CA GLU A 87 19.62 -14.04 14.20
C GLU A 87 19.26 -14.27 12.71
N ILE A 88 18.07 -14.84 12.46
CA ILE A 88 17.59 -15.08 11.10
C ILE A 88 17.00 -13.77 10.55
N PRO A 89 17.37 -13.34 9.35
CA PRO A 89 16.77 -12.17 8.70
C PRO A 89 15.25 -12.31 8.59
N LEU A 90 14.52 -11.30 9.08
CA LEU A 90 13.07 -11.26 9.09
C LEU A 90 12.60 -10.03 8.31
N LEU A 91 11.87 -10.23 7.22
CA LEU A 91 11.33 -9.17 6.38
C LEU A 91 9.80 -9.21 6.38
N SER A 92 9.18 -8.05 6.18
CA SER A 92 7.77 -7.99 5.78
C SER A 92 7.63 -8.35 4.29
N GLU A 93 6.42 -8.69 3.86
CA GLU A 93 6.13 -8.96 2.45
C GLU A 93 6.42 -7.74 1.58
N ILE A 94 6.07 -6.53 2.04
CA ILE A 94 6.32 -5.26 1.34
C ILE A 94 7.84 -5.01 1.20
N GLU A 95 8.59 -5.21 2.28
CA GLU A 95 10.05 -5.09 2.26
C GLU A 95 10.67 -6.07 1.27
N PHE A 96 10.29 -7.35 1.36
CA PHE A 96 10.79 -8.41 0.49
C PHE A 96 10.50 -8.10 -0.99
N ALA A 97 9.29 -7.70 -1.32
CA ALA A 97 8.92 -7.36 -2.70
C ALA A 97 9.68 -6.13 -3.23
N SER A 98 9.86 -5.11 -2.39
CA SER A 98 10.53 -3.87 -2.80
C SER A 98 12.01 -4.07 -3.17
N LEU A 99 12.67 -5.07 -2.59
CA LEU A 99 14.06 -5.44 -2.91
C LEU A 99 14.21 -6.13 -4.28
N HIS A 100 13.09 -6.48 -4.92
CA HIS A 100 13.08 -7.26 -6.17
C HIS A 100 12.38 -6.52 -7.33
N THR A 101 12.38 -5.19 -7.28
CA THR A 101 11.90 -4.34 -8.38
C THR A 101 12.77 -3.08 -8.48
N ASP A 102 13.04 -2.66 -9.72
CA ASP A 102 13.76 -1.40 -10.01
C ASP A 102 12.79 -0.24 -10.31
N ALA A 103 11.49 -0.49 -10.26
CA ALA A 103 10.46 0.51 -10.54
C ALA A 103 10.42 1.63 -9.48
N GLU A 104 10.00 2.83 -9.86
CA GLU A 104 9.69 3.89 -8.91
C GLU A 104 8.44 3.52 -8.08
N LEU A 105 8.57 3.61 -6.75
CA LEU A 105 7.50 3.25 -5.83
C LEU A 105 6.67 4.50 -5.45
N ILE A 106 5.35 4.36 -5.53
CA ILE A 106 4.36 5.34 -5.09
C ILE A 106 3.60 4.70 -3.92
N GLY A 107 3.96 5.05 -2.69
CA GLY A 107 3.33 4.54 -1.48
C GLY A 107 2.12 5.40 -1.07
N ILE A 108 0.98 4.78 -0.83
CA ILE A 108 -0.25 5.48 -0.42
C ILE A 108 -0.80 4.85 0.86
N THR A 109 -0.84 5.63 1.92
CA THR A 109 -1.43 5.25 3.20
C THR A 109 -2.36 6.34 3.75
N GLY A 110 -2.91 6.12 4.91
CA GLY A 110 -3.86 7.00 5.62
C GLY A 110 -4.93 6.18 6.30
N THR A 111 -5.87 6.83 6.99
CA THR A 111 -7.02 6.13 7.58
C THR A 111 -8.06 5.84 6.51
N ASN A 112 -8.52 6.85 5.81
CA ASN A 112 -9.55 6.76 4.77
C ASN A 112 -9.01 7.25 3.42
N GLY A 113 -9.65 6.83 2.31
CA GLY A 113 -9.32 7.32 0.97
C GLY A 113 -8.14 6.65 0.27
N LYS A 114 -7.41 5.75 0.92
CA LYS A 114 -6.25 5.02 0.35
C LYS A 114 -6.59 4.38 -1.00
N THR A 115 -7.62 3.55 -1.03
CA THR A 115 -8.03 2.79 -2.23
C THR A 115 -8.42 3.72 -3.37
N THR A 116 -9.22 4.76 -3.09
CA THR A 116 -9.61 5.73 -4.11
C THR A 116 -8.40 6.48 -4.66
N THR A 117 -7.50 6.92 -3.79
CA THR A 117 -6.28 7.63 -4.20
C THR A 117 -5.35 6.71 -5.01
N ALA A 118 -5.18 5.45 -4.61
CA ALA A 118 -4.32 4.49 -5.30
C ALA A 118 -4.88 4.16 -6.71
N MET A 119 -6.17 3.81 -6.79
CA MET A 119 -6.80 3.51 -8.07
C MET A 119 -6.83 4.72 -9.01
N LEU A 120 -7.07 5.90 -8.46
CA LEU A 120 -7.08 7.14 -9.24
C LEU A 120 -5.67 7.49 -9.72
N THR A 121 -4.64 7.33 -8.88
CA THR A 121 -3.24 7.51 -9.28
C THR A 121 -2.87 6.56 -10.42
N HIS A 122 -3.17 5.27 -10.26
CA HIS A 122 -2.96 4.27 -11.31
C HIS A 122 -3.67 4.68 -12.61
N HIS A 123 -4.96 5.06 -12.53
CA HIS A 123 -5.76 5.49 -13.70
C HIS A 123 -5.13 6.69 -14.42
N LEU A 124 -4.68 7.72 -13.68
CA LEU A 124 -4.06 8.92 -14.25
C LEU A 124 -2.75 8.58 -14.97
N LEU A 125 -1.91 7.75 -14.38
CA LEU A 125 -0.63 7.33 -14.97
C LEU A 125 -0.86 6.46 -16.21
N ALA A 126 -1.73 5.46 -16.12
CA ALA A 126 -2.06 4.57 -17.22
C ALA A 126 -2.69 5.33 -18.40
N SER A 127 -3.62 6.27 -18.15
CA SER A 127 -4.24 7.10 -19.18
C SER A 127 -3.23 8.03 -19.87
N ALA A 128 -2.13 8.35 -19.21
CA ALA A 128 -1.01 9.10 -19.78
C ALA A 128 0.01 8.22 -20.51
N GLY A 129 -0.26 6.93 -20.66
CA GLY A 129 0.63 5.99 -21.35
C GLY A 129 1.86 5.56 -20.52
N LYS A 130 1.86 5.75 -19.18
CA LYS A 130 2.92 5.25 -18.32
C LYS A 130 2.75 3.74 -18.09
N SER A 131 3.86 3.03 -18.02
CA SER A 131 3.90 1.64 -17.56
C SER A 131 3.73 1.63 -16.05
N VAL A 132 2.54 1.31 -15.55
CA VAL A 132 2.16 1.38 -14.14
C VAL A 132 1.34 0.18 -13.73
N ALA A 133 1.55 -0.33 -12.52
CA ALA A 133 0.76 -1.38 -11.93
C ALA A 133 0.35 -1.01 -10.49
N LEU A 134 -0.71 -1.66 -10.01
CA LEU A 134 -1.33 -1.44 -8.70
C LEU A 134 -1.18 -2.70 -7.86
N ALA A 135 -0.78 -2.55 -6.59
CA ALA A 135 -0.57 -3.67 -5.67
C ALA A 135 -0.71 -3.26 -4.19
N GLY A 136 -0.54 -4.22 -3.30
CA GLY A 136 -0.48 -4.02 -1.85
C GLY A 136 -1.75 -4.44 -1.13
N ASN A 137 -2.36 -3.55 -0.36
CA ASN A 137 -3.58 -3.84 0.41
C ASN A 137 -4.85 -3.93 -0.46
N ILE A 138 -4.73 -3.72 -1.77
CA ILE A 138 -5.78 -3.89 -2.79
C ILE A 138 -5.23 -4.64 -3.99
N GLY A 139 -6.11 -5.38 -4.67
CA GLY A 139 -5.70 -6.22 -5.80
C GLY A 139 -4.89 -7.43 -5.32
N SER A 140 -3.73 -7.62 -5.92
CA SER A 140 -2.76 -8.64 -5.50
C SER A 140 -1.79 -8.09 -4.46
N SER A 141 -1.26 -8.95 -3.60
CA SER A 141 -0.11 -8.60 -2.75
C SER A 141 1.06 -8.10 -3.60
N PHE A 142 1.88 -7.23 -3.04
CA PHE A 142 2.98 -6.63 -3.80
C PHE A 142 4.00 -7.69 -4.26
N ALA A 143 4.31 -8.66 -3.40
CA ALA A 143 5.20 -9.76 -3.75
C ALA A 143 4.67 -10.60 -4.92
N LYS A 144 3.36 -10.91 -4.95
CA LYS A 144 2.74 -11.63 -6.07
C LYS A 144 2.79 -10.78 -7.36
N ALA A 145 2.48 -9.51 -7.26
CA ALA A 145 2.47 -8.60 -8.40
C ALA A 145 3.85 -8.47 -9.07
N VAL A 146 4.93 -8.43 -8.29
CA VAL A 146 6.31 -8.39 -8.79
C VAL A 146 6.69 -9.64 -9.59
N THR A 147 6.09 -10.82 -9.31
CA THR A 147 6.33 -12.02 -10.14
C THR A 147 5.69 -11.96 -11.52
N ILE A 148 4.65 -11.12 -11.68
CA ILE A 148 3.79 -11.10 -12.88
C ILE A 148 4.18 -9.99 -13.84
N SER A 149 4.65 -8.84 -13.31
CA SER A 149 4.92 -7.66 -14.14
C SER A 149 6.10 -6.84 -13.62
N SER A 150 6.70 -6.07 -14.53
CA SER A 150 7.82 -5.16 -14.25
C SER A 150 7.49 -3.79 -14.87
N PRO A 151 6.63 -3.00 -14.24
CA PRO A 151 6.26 -1.66 -14.70
C PRO A 151 7.37 -0.65 -14.38
N ASP A 152 7.25 0.59 -14.93
CA ASP A 152 8.09 1.71 -14.51
C ASP A 152 7.69 2.27 -13.14
N TYR A 153 6.39 2.14 -12.77
CA TYR A 153 5.81 2.66 -11.54
C TYR A 153 4.96 1.62 -10.84
N TRP A 154 5.19 1.41 -9.55
CA TRP A 154 4.28 0.68 -8.67
C TRP A 154 3.46 1.66 -7.84
N VAL A 155 2.14 1.61 -7.93
CA VAL A 155 1.22 2.27 -6.99
C VAL A 155 0.86 1.23 -5.93
N ILE A 156 1.28 1.48 -4.69
CA ILE A 156 1.15 0.51 -3.60
C ILE A 156 0.26 1.10 -2.51
N GLU A 157 -0.92 0.51 -2.32
CA GLU A 157 -1.73 0.82 -1.14
C GLU A 157 -1.15 0.12 0.08
N LEU A 158 -0.92 0.86 1.16
CA LEU A 158 -0.26 0.38 2.37
C LEU A 158 -1.14 0.59 3.61
N SER A 159 -1.39 -0.50 4.34
CA SER A 159 -1.97 -0.44 5.68
C SER A 159 -0.90 -0.05 6.70
N SER A 160 -1.31 0.39 7.91
CA SER A 160 -0.38 0.62 9.01
C SER A 160 0.39 -0.63 9.41
N PHE A 161 -0.27 -1.80 9.34
CA PHE A 161 0.33 -3.09 9.68
C PHE A 161 1.46 -3.51 8.74
N GLN A 162 1.34 -3.19 7.44
CA GLN A 162 2.38 -3.43 6.45
C GLN A 162 3.58 -2.52 6.63
N LEU A 163 3.37 -1.33 7.20
CA LEU A 163 4.42 -0.33 7.44
C LEU A 163 5.18 -0.52 8.75
N GLU A 164 4.68 -1.33 9.70
CA GLU A 164 5.35 -1.59 10.98
C GLU A 164 6.72 -2.26 10.82
N ASP A 165 6.86 -3.14 9.84
CA ASP A 165 8.02 -4.00 9.66
C ASP A 165 8.83 -3.66 8.40
N ILE A 166 8.84 -2.40 7.98
CA ILE A 166 9.69 -1.95 6.87
C ILE A 166 11.06 -1.50 7.40
N ASP A 167 12.09 -1.81 6.65
CA ASP A 167 13.47 -1.41 6.96
C ASP A 167 14.08 -0.52 5.89
N SER A 168 14.20 -0.99 4.67
CA SER A 168 14.79 -0.28 3.52
C SER A 168 13.77 0.22 2.50
N PHE A 169 12.49 -0.14 2.63
CA PHE A 169 11.42 0.30 1.74
C PHE A 169 11.48 1.82 1.52
N HIS A 170 11.56 2.23 0.25
CA HIS A 170 11.85 3.61 -0.11
C HIS A 170 10.94 4.09 -1.26
N PRO A 171 9.73 4.58 -0.98
CA PRO A 171 8.88 5.13 -2.02
C PRO A 171 9.39 6.51 -2.47
N ARG A 172 9.52 6.70 -3.78
CA ARG A 172 9.85 8.00 -4.39
C ARG A 172 8.77 9.04 -4.10
N TYR A 173 7.51 8.60 -4.14
CA TYR A 173 6.33 9.42 -3.87
C TYR A 173 5.54 8.77 -2.73
N ALA A 174 5.31 9.49 -1.66
CA ALA A 174 4.57 9.02 -0.51
C ALA A 174 3.35 9.91 -0.27
N VAL A 175 2.18 9.30 -0.08
CA VAL A 175 0.93 10.00 0.26
C VAL A 175 0.41 9.53 1.60
N ILE A 176 0.10 10.45 2.49
CA ILE A 176 -0.73 10.22 3.67
C ILE A 176 -2.03 11.02 3.45
N THR A 177 -3.15 10.31 3.24
CA THR A 177 -4.43 10.93 2.86
C THR A 177 -5.08 11.69 4.00
N ASN A 178 -5.15 11.09 5.19
CA ASN A 178 -5.65 11.65 6.45
C ASN A 178 -5.30 10.73 7.63
N LEU A 179 -5.42 11.25 8.84
CA LEU A 179 -5.18 10.52 10.08
C LEU A 179 -6.36 10.72 11.04
N THR A 180 -7.09 9.64 11.31
CA THR A 180 -8.13 9.57 12.35
C THR A 180 -7.98 8.26 13.12
N PRO A 181 -8.42 8.17 14.39
CA PRO A 181 -8.31 6.96 15.19
C PRO A 181 -8.94 5.75 14.51
N ASP A 182 -8.15 4.68 14.35
CA ASP A 182 -8.58 3.41 13.77
C ASP A 182 -7.66 2.28 14.25
N HIS A 183 -8.15 1.04 14.35
CA HIS A 183 -7.38 -0.14 14.78
C HIS A 183 -6.56 0.04 16.08
N LEU A 184 -7.05 0.86 17.02
CA LEU A 184 -6.30 1.23 18.23
C LEU A 184 -5.99 0.04 19.15
N ASP A 185 -6.79 -1.02 19.09
CA ASP A 185 -6.58 -2.29 19.77
C ASP A 185 -5.18 -2.88 19.48
N ARG A 186 -4.73 -2.80 18.23
CA ARG A 186 -3.38 -3.24 17.84
C ARG A 186 -2.27 -2.33 18.37
N TYR A 187 -2.56 -1.07 18.58
CA TYR A 187 -1.59 -0.04 18.99
C TYR A 187 -1.64 0.28 20.50
N ASN A 188 -2.09 -0.67 21.33
CA ASN A 188 -2.27 -0.49 22.78
C ASN A 188 -3.15 0.74 23.11
N ASN A 189 -4.20 0.97 22.34
CA ASN A 189 -5.10 2.11 22.40
C ASN A 189 -4.40 3.48 22.25
N SER A 190 -3.23 3.52 21.60
CA SER A 190 -2.48 4.75 21.33
C SER A 190 -2.64 5.18 19.87
N PHE A 191 -3.32 6.30 19.66
CA PHE A 191 -3.43 6.92 18.35
C PHE A 191 -2.05 7.36 17.82
N GLU A 192 -1.19 7.85 18.68
CA GLU A 192 0.17 8.24 18.32
C GLU A 192 0.97 7.08 17.69
N ARG A 193 0.90 5.88 18.28
CA ARG A 193 1.56 4.69 17.70
C ARG A 193 1.01 4.31 16.32
N TYR A 194 -0.30 4.46 16.13
CA TYR A 194 -0.92 4.24 14.84
C TYR A 194 -0.41 5.24 13.80
N VAL A 195 -0.29 6.51 14.18
CA VAL A 195 0.30 7.57 13.34
C VAL A 195 1.76 7.26 13.02
N ASP A 196 2.55 6.87 14.03
CA ASP A 196 3.97 6.52 13.87
C ASP A 196 4.16 5.36 12.88
N ALA A 197 3.32 4.33 12.97
CA ALA A 197 3.35 3.21 12.01
C ALA A 197 3.17 3.69 10.57
N LYS A 198 2.27 4.65 10.31
CA LYS A 198 2.10 5.19 8.95
C LYS A 198 3.27 6.08 8.52
N PHE A 199 3.85 6.83 9.43
CA PHE A 199 5.01 7.67 9.17
C PHE A 199 6.29 6.86 8.90
N CYS A 200 6.34 5.58 9.27
CA CYS A 200 7.43 4.69 8.86
C CYS A 200 7.64 4.67 7.34
N MET A 201 6.59 4.88 6.54
CA MET A 201 6.69 4.99 5.08
C MET A 201 7.70 6.06 4.62
N LEU A 202 7.91 7.09 5.42
CA LEU A 202 8.80 8.22 5.10
C LEU A 202 10.23 8.03 5.63
N LYS A 203 10.49 6.95 6.39
CA LYS A 203 11.74 6.71 7.13
C LYS A 203 12.99 6.81 6.25
N ASN A 204 12.92 6.25 5.05
CA ASN A 204 14.06 6.16 4.13
C ASN A 204 14.04 7.23 3.03
N GLN A 205 13.02 8.08 3.00
CA GLN A 205 12.97 9.18 2.04
C GLN A 205 14.09 10.20 2.28
N THR A 206 14.55 10.80 1.21
CA THR A 206 15.59 11.83 1.16
C THR A 206 15.01 13.14 0.63
N ASN A 207 15.84 14.17 0.52
CA ASN A 207 15.44 15.44 -0.10
C ASN A 207 15.19 15.38 -1.62
N LYS A 208 15.37 14.21 -2.23
CA LYS A 208 15.02 13.96 -3.63
C LYS A 208 13.60 13.38 -3.80
N ASP A 209 12.98 12.92 -2.71
CA ASP A 209 11.69 12.24 -2.69
C ASP A 209 10.58 13.21 -2.27
N PHE A 210 9.32 12.81 -2.47
CA PHE A 210 8.17 13.67 -2.29
C PHE A 210 7.20 13.08 -1.26
N PHE A 211 6.83 13.92 -0.28
CA PHE A 211 5.79 13.63 0.69
C PHE A 211 4.58 14.52 0.43
N ILE A 212 3.46 13.93 -0.01
CA ILE A 212 2.23 14.58 -0.41
C ILE A 212 1.20 14.38 0.72
N TYR A 213 0.59 15.45 1.19
CA TYR A 213 -0.32 15.38 2.34
C TYR A 213 -1.36 16.50 2.34
N ASP A 214 -2.49 16.25 3.05
CA ASP A 214 -3.52 17.25 3.29
C ASP A 214 -3.08 18.27 4.35
N ASP A 215 -2.89 19.53 3.97
CA ASP A 215 -2.46 20.62 4.87
C ASP A 215 -3.59 21.06 5.82
N THR A 216 -4.79 20.54 5.68
CA THR A 216 -5.90 20.82 6.60
C THR A 216 -6.04 19.77 7.70
N ASP A 217 -5.25 18.69 7.66
CA ASP A 217 -5.22 17.66 8.68
C ASP A 217 -4.19 18.02 9.77
N ASP A 218 -4.70 18.39 10.96
CA ASP A 218 -3.83 18.84 12.06
C ASP A 218 -2.99 17.70 12.63
N GLU A 219 -3.45 16.45 12.58
CA GLU A 219 -2.69 15.29 13.04
C GLU A 219 -1.49 15.00 12.12
N ILE A 220 -1.64 15.19 10.81
CA ILE A 220 -0.51 15.11 9.88
C ILE A 220 0.51 16.19 10.19
N LYS A 221 0.07 17.44 10.45
CA LYS A 221 1.00 18.55 10.80
C LYS A 221 1.77 18.28 12.09
N LEU A 222 1.09 17.81 13.14
CA LEU A 222 1.72 17.43 14.40
C LEU A 222 2.73 16.29 14.19
N ALA A 223 2.39 15.29 13.39
CA ALA A 223 3.30 14.21 13.08
C ALA A 223 4.51 14.66 12.23
N ILE A 224 4.34 15.60 11.31
CA ILE A 224 5.45 16.21 10.55
C ILE A 224 6.47 16.89 11.49
N GLU A 225 5.99 17.64 12.49
CA GLU A 225 6.87 18.29 13.47
C GLU A 225 7.62 17.27 14.34
N ARG A 226 7.00 16.14 14.65
CA ARG A 226 7.60 15.06 15.44
C ARG A 226 8.62 14.23 14.64
N HIS A 227 8.26 13.79 13.44
CA HIS A 227 9.08 12.89 12.62
C HIS A 227 10.09 13.61 11.73
N LYS A 228 9.86 14.86 11.41
CA LYS A 228 10.73 15.72 10.58
C LYS A 228 11.19 15.02 9.28
N PRO A 229 10.26 14.57 8.43
CA PRO A 229 10.62 13.86 7.21
C PRO A 229 11.56 14.68 6.34
N LYS A 230 12.57 14.01 5.74
CA LYS A 230 13.62 14.64 4.91
C LYS A 230 13.15 14.97 3.50
N SER A 231 12.04 14.36 3.06
CA SER A 231 11.47 14.54 1.73
C SER A 231 10.96 15.95 1.47
N GLN A 232 10.84 16.32 0.22
CA GLN A 232 10.17 17.55 -0.20
C GLN A 232 8.70 17.45 0.17
N ARG A 233 8.22 18.38 0.97
CA ARG A 233 6.83 18.43 1.46
C ARG A 233 5.95 19.11 0.41
N ILE A 234 4.94 18.41 -0.07
CA ILE A 234 3.98 18.87 -1.09
C ILE A 234 2.58 18.90 -0.47
N PRO A 235 2.22 20.00 0.20
CA PRO A 235 0.90 20.14 0.79
C PRO A 235 -0.18 20.36 -0.29
N TYR A 236 -1.36 19.79 -0.09
CA TYR A 236 -2.58 20.20 -0.77
C TYR A 236 -3.64 20.63 0.26
N THR A 237 -4.59 21.48 -0.13
CA THR A 237 -5.57 22.06 0.79
C THR A 237 -6.93 22.25 0.13
N ASP A 238 -7.99 22.04 0.91
CA ASP A 238 -9.38 22.27 0.50
C ASP A 238 -9.73 23.76 0.39
N LYS A 239 -8.96 24.66 1.00
CA LYS A 239 -9.16 26.13 0.88
C LYS A 239 -9.16 26.59 -0.58
N THR A 240 -8.59 25.78 -1.46
CA THR A 240 -8.53 26.01 -2.89
C THR A 240 -9.65 25.29 -3.65
N ILE A 241 -10.48 24.49 -2.97
CA ILE A 241 -11.67 23.87 -3.55
C ILE A 241 -12.83 24.89 -3.46
N LYS A 242 -12.94 25.76 -4.45
CA LYS A 242 -14.17 26.52 -4.68
C LYS A 242 -14.94 25.85 -5.81
N HIS A 243 -16.13 25.31 -5.50
CA HIS A 243 -17.03 24.75 -6.49
C HIS A 243 -16.37 23.72 -7.44
N GLU A 244 -16.02 22.54 -6.91
CA GLU A 244 -15.46 21.42 -7.70
C GLU A 244 -14.09 21.70 -8.38
N ARG A 245 -13.32 22.64 -7.86
CA ARG A 245 -11.99 22.97 -8.35
C ARG A 245 -10.97 22.73 -7.26
N PHE A 246 -9.83 22.17 -7.62
CA PHE A 246 -8.69 22.07 -6.71
C PHE A 246 -7.44 22.70 -7.30
N ASN A 247 -6.54 23.10 -6.41
CA ASN A 247 -5.33 23.78 -6.81
C ASN A 247 -4.10 22.89 -6.54
N THR A 248 -3.52 22.44 -7.62
CA THR A 248 -2.12 22.03 -7.66
C THR A 248 -1.41 23.08 -8.50
N THR A 249 -0.83 24.14 -7.96
CA THR A 249 -0.28 25.27 -8.70
C THR A 249 -1.20 25.94 -9.75
N ASP A 250 -2.20 25.18 -10.32
CA ASP A 250 -3.27 25.65 -11.20
C ASP A 250 -4.55 24.82 -10.97
N MET A 251 -5.70 25.48 -10.92
CA MET A 251 -7.01 24.89 -10.68
C MET A 251 -7.38 23.82 -11.72
N ILE A 252 -7.64 22.59 -11.29
CA ILE A 252 -8.21 21.53 -12.10
C ILE A 252 -9.66 21.31 -11.65
N ARG A 253 -10.61 21.43 -12.58
CA ARG A 253 -12.02 21.14 -12.33
C ARG A 253 -12.24 19.62 -12.36
N ILE A 254 -12.86 19.07 -11.32
CA ILE A 254 -13.37 17.70 -11.31
C ILE A 254 -14.81 17.74 -11.76
N ASP A 255 -15.08 17.09 -12.89
CA ASP A 255 -16.41 16.99 -13.50
C ASP A 255 -16.73 15.51 -13.68
N ASN A 256 -16.84 14.80 -12.55
CA ASN A 256 -17.05 13.36 -12.49
C ASN A 256 -17.92 12.99 -11.28
N PRO A 257 -19.13 12.42 -11.51
CA PRO A 257 -20.03 12.00 -10.44
C PRO A 257 -19.43 10.96 -9.48
N SER A 258 -18.47 10.14 -9.94
CA SER A 258 -17.78 9.15 -9.08
C SER A 258 -16.79 9.78 -8.12
N LEU A 259 -16.49 11.06 -8.29
CA LEU A 259 -15.57 11.85 -7.44
C LEU A 259 -16.29 12.98 -6.71
N GLU A 260 -17.62 12.89 -6.56
CA GLU A 260 -18.38 13.87 -5.79
C GLU A 260 -18.01 13.87 -4.31
N GLY A 261 -18.06 15.03 -3.68
CA GLY A 261 -17.80 15.25 -2.27
C GLY A 261 -16.35 15.62 -1.92
N ILE A 262 -16.19 16.30 -0.77
CA ILE A 262 -14.92 16.87 -0.34
C ILE A 262 -13.82 15.81 -0.17
N HIS A 263 -14.16 14.61 0.31
CA HIS A 263 -13.19 13.54 0.51
C HIS A 263 -12.63 13.01 -0.82
N ASN A 264 -13.50 12.84 -1.82
CA ASN A 264 -13.07 12.41 -3.15
C ASN A 264 -12.30 13.52 -3.88
N ALA A 265 -12.65 14.77 -3.66
CA ALA A 265 -11.87 15.90 -4.16
C ALA A 265 -10.44 15.89 -3.57
N LYS A 266 -10.28 15.66 -2.27
CA LYS A 266 -8.97 15.52 -1.62
C LYS A 266 -8.17 14.33 -2.17
N ASN A 267 -8.81 13.16 -2.35
CA ASN A 267 -8.20 11.99 -2.97
C ASN A 267 -7.71 12.29 -4.41
N ALA A 268 -8.53 13.01 -5.17
CA ALA A 268 -8.20 13.41 -6.54
C ALA A 268 -7.04 14.44 -6.58
N MET A 269 -6.97 15.34 -5.60
CA MET A 269 -5.83 16.26 -5.47
C MET A 269 -4.52 15.52 -5.21
N ALA A 270 -4.51 14.58 -4.29
CA ALA A 270 -3.34 13.75 -4.01
C ALA A 270 -2.86 13.02 -5.27
N ALA A 271 -3.77 12.32 -5.97
CA ALA A 271 -3.47 11.60 -7.20
C ALA A 271 -2.98 12.54 -8.33
N ALA A 272 -3.63 13.69 -8.52
CA ALA A 272 -3.23 14.68 -9.51
C ALA A 272 -1.87 15.31 -9.20
N THR A 273 -1.54 15.49 -7.93
CA THR A 273 -0.21 15.97 -7.50
C THR A 273 0.88 14.97 -7.90
N ILE A 274 0.67 13.67 -7.65
CA ILE A 274 1.60 12.63 -8.14
C ILE A 274 1.73 12.71 -9.66
N ALA A 275 0.60 12.76 -10.39
CA ALA A 275 0.60 12.83 -11.85
C ALA A 275 1.39 14.05 -12.38
N GLN A 276 1.34 15.18 -11.70
CA GLN A 276 2.14 16.36 -12.05
C GLN A 276 3.63 16.15 -11.77
N LEU A 277 3.97 15.55 -10.62
CA LEU A 277 5.37 15.27 -10.24
C LEU A 277 6.03 14.27 -11.21
N VAL A 278 5.26 13.36 -11.82
CA VAL A 278 5.76 12.47 -12.89
C VAL A 278 5.58 13.08 -14.30
N ASN A 279 5.43 14.42 -14.37
CA ASN A 279 5.38 15.21 -15.61
C ASN A 279 4.22 14.86 -16.56
N ILE A 280 3.05 14.49 -16.04
CA ILE A 280 1.84 14.35 -16.86
C ILE A 280 1.25 15.73 -17.13
N ARG A 281 0.87 15.98 -18.39
CA ARG A 281 0.29 17.26 -18.81
C ARG A 281 -1.06 17.49 -18.11
N LYS A 282 -1.33 18.73 -17.68
CA LYS A 282 -2.58 19.11 -16.99
C LYS A 282 -3.82 18.75 -17.79
N GLN A 283 -3.78 18.88 -19.12
CA GLN A 283 -4.87 18.49 -20.00
C GLN A 283 -5.20 16.99 -19.84
N THR A 284 -4.19 16.13 -19.90
CA THR A 284 -4.33 14.68 -19.72
C THR A 284 -4.90 14.35 -18.33
N ILE A 285 -4.42 15.02 -17.26
CA ILE A 285 -4.96 14.82 -15.90
C ILE A 285 -6.46 15.18 -15.87
N ARG A 286 -6.88 16.30 -16.45
CA ARG A 286 -8.30 16.72 -16.51
C ARG A 286 -9.17 15.70 -17.24
N GLU A 287 -8.71 15.23 -18.39
CA GLU A 287 -9.42 14.24 -19.22
C GLU A 287 -9.53 12.91 -18.48
N SER A 288 -8.45 12.45 -17.87
CA SER A 288 -8.44 11.20 -17.13
C SER A 288 -9.32 11.24 -15.87
N LEU A 289 -9.37 12.38 -15.15
CA LEU A 289 -10.29 12.54 -14.02
C LEU A 289 -11.75 12.38 -14.43
N ARG A 290 -12.15 12.80 -15.64
CA ARG A 290 -13.52 12.66 -16.15
C ARG A 290 -13.88 11.21 -16.49
N THR A 291 -12.90 10.39 -16.85
CA THR A 291 -13.12 8.99 -17.29
C THR A 291 -12.99 7.97 -16.15
N PHE A 292 -12.60 8.38 -14.96
CA PHE A 292 -12.47 7.48 -13.82
C PHE A 292 -13.85 6.94 -13.40
N GLN A 293 -13.98 5.61 -13.37
CA GLN A 293 -15.27 4.93 -13.11
C GLN A 293 -15.60 4.80 -11.61
N GLY A 294 -14.72 5.30 -10.72
CA GLY A 294 -14.85 5.09 -9.28
C GLY A 294 -14.21 3.78 -8.81
N VAL A 295 -14.37 3.53 -7.53
CA VAL A 295 -13.91 2.29 -6.88
C VAL A 295 -15.08 1.31 -6.87
N PRO A 296 -14.93 0.08 -7.38
CA PRO A 296 -15.96 -0.95 -7.29
C PRO A 296 -16.50 -1.11 -5.87
N HIS A 297 -17.79 -1.30 -5.72
CA HIS A 297 -18.51 -1.44 -4.44
C HIS A 297 -18.42 -0.25 -3.47
N ARG A 298 -17.99 0.94 -3.96
CA ARG A 298 -18.01 2.20 -3.19
C ARG A 298 -18.80 3.26 -3.95
N LEU A 299 -19.89 3.77 -3.37
CA LEU A 299 -20.77 4.81 -3.95
C LEU A 299 -21.30 4.44 -5.34
N GLU A 300 -21.49 3.16 -5.64
CA GLU A 300 -22.15 2.73 -6.86
C GLU A 300 -23.60 3.23 -6.84
N LYS A 301 -23.99 3.99 -7.88
CA LYS A 301 -25.39 4.38 -8.10
C LYS A 301 -26.18 3.14 -8.51
N VAL A 302 -26.75 2.43 -7.55
CA VAL A 302 -27.51 1.18 -7.76
C VAL A 302 -28.84 1.45 -8.45
N LEU A 303 -29.42 2.66 -8.32
CA LEU A 303 -30.72 3.01 -8.94
C LEU A 303 -30.85 4.52 -9.18
N ARG A 304 -31.28 4.90 -10.39
CA ARG A 304 -31.84 6.24 -10.67
C ARG A 304 -33.36 6.10 -10.75
N LEU A 305 -34.05 6.46 -9.69
CA LEU A 305 -35.50 6.64 -9.76
C LEU A 305 -35.80 8.00 -10.40
N SER A 306 -36.38 8.01 -11.58
CA SER A 306 -37.04 9.21 -12.11
C SER A 306 -38.40 9.31 -11.42
N LEU A 307 -38.62 10.37 -10.62
CA LEU A 307 -39.95 10.73 -10.16
C LEU A 307 -40.69 11.27 -11.39
N ILE A 308 -41.53 10.42 -11.99
CA ILE A 308 -42.59 10.91 -12.88
C ILE A 308 -43.70 11.42 -11.95
N HIS A 309 -43.87 12.72 -11.86
CA HIS A 309 -45.09 13.28 -11.29
C HIS A 309 -46.25 12.94 -12.22
N ILE A 310 -47.17 12.12 -11.73
CA ILE A 310 -48.50 11.93 -12.31
C ILE A 310 -49.38 13.11 -11.87
#